data_fc8ee1f97877dc8e2834e33c48e10a47
#
_entry.id   fc8ee1f97877dc8e2834e33c48e10a47
#
_cell.length_a   1.000
_cell.length_b   1.000
_cell.length_c   1.000
_cell.angle_alpha   90.00
_cell.angle_beta   90.00
_cell.angle_gamma   90.00
#
_symmetry.space_group_name_H-M   'P 1'
#
loop_
_entity.id
_entity.type
_entity.pdbx_description
1 polymer ?
#
loop_
_entity_poly.entity_id
_entity_poly.type
_entity_poly.pdbx_seq_one_letter_code
_entity_poly.pdbx_strand_id
1 'polypeptide(L)'
;MCLTGVDYFSALGYQPGIAALAAGPLSPIATIVLVIVTLAGALPVYRRVAEESPRGEGSISMLERLLSFWQGKLFVPTLLGFAATDFLITITLSAADASTHLVENPHLTSTLHGHQMLITLLLVALLGAVFLKGLMEAIGVAVALVGVCLALNVVVVIVGVWHIVTAGHVVSDWSSALTAQHGNIFVMVGVALIVFPKLALGLSGFETGVAVMPHVQGDDGGTEEKPTGRIRATKKLLTSAAVIMSGFLITTSFITTLLIPEKEFKTGGQANGRAFAYLAHEYLGGAFGTVYDISTIAILWFAGASAMAGLLNLMPRYLPRYGMAPHWRAPSARWSSSSRWSGSW
;
A
#
# COMPACT_ATOMS: atom_id res chain seq x y z
N MET A 1 -5.18 1.84 14.00
CA MET A 1 -5.51 0.59 13.28
C MET A 1 -5.99 0.82 11.85
N CYS A 2 -6.83 1.80 11.59
CA CYS A 2 -7.53 1.89 10.30
C CYS A 2 -6.74 2.53 9.17
N LEU A 3 -5.97 3.60 9.42
CA LEU A 3 -5.12 4.21 8.40
C LEU A 3 -4.07 3.24 7.84
N THR A 4 -3.47 2.41 8.69
CA THR A 4 -2.54 1.37 8.28
C THR A 4 -3.19 0.31 7.39
N GLY A 5 -4.43 -0.11 7.73
CA GLY A 5 -5.18 -1.08 6.93
C GLY A 5 -5.55 -0.55 5.55
N VAL A 6 -5.91 0.73 5.45
CA VAL A 6 -6.26 1.36 4.17
C VAL A 6 -5.10 1.31 3.19
N ASP A 7 -3.90 1.73 3.61
CA ASP A 7 -2.71 1.70 2.76
C ASP A 7 -2.35 0.26 2.33
N TYR A 8 -2.47 -0.68 3.27
CA TYR A 8 -2.18 -2.08 3.00
C TYR A 8 -3.14 -2.70 1.98
N PHE A 9 -4.45 -2.51 2.16
CA PHE A 9 -5.47 -3.13 1.31
C PHE A 9 -5.74 -2.36 0.01
N SER A 10 -5.35 -1.10 -0.10
CA SER A 10 -5.43 -0.33 -1.34
C SER A 10 -4.60 -0.95 -2.47
N ALA A 11 -3.51 -1.66 -2.11
CA ALA A 11 -2.68 -2.37 -3.08
C ALA A 11 -3.44 -3.43 -3.90
N LEU A 12 -4.60 -3.94 -3.42
CA LEU A 12 -5.47 -4.80 -4.21
C LEU A 12 -6.02 -4.12 -5.46
N GLY A 13 -6.15 -2.80 -5.46
CA GLY A 13 -6.63 -2.03 -6.61
C GLY A 13 -5.66 -2.06 -7.80
N TYR A 14 -4.35 -2.04 -7.56
CA TYR A 14 -3.34 -1.92 -8.61
C TYR A 14 -2.39 -3.11 -8.74
N GLN A 15 -2.05 -3.79 -7.64
CA GLN A 15 -1.01 -4.81 -7.60
C GLN A 15 -1.24 -5.99 -8.57
N PRO A 16 -2.46 -6.54 -8.73
CA PRO A 16 -2.69 -7.62 -9.69
C PRO A 16 -2.43 -7.19 -11.13
N GLY A 17 -2.77 -5.95 -11.49
CA GLY A 17 -2.50 -5.38 -12.82
C GLY A 17 -1.02 -5.18 -13.06
N ILE A 18 -0.28 -4.64 -12.08
CA ILE A 18 1.18 -4.47 -12.14
C ILE A 18 1.86 -5.83 -12.31
N ALA A 19 1.43 -6.84 -11.55
CA ALA A 19 1.99 -8.19 -11.62
C ALA A 19 1.77 -8.81 -13.00
N ALA A 20 0.56 -8.71 -13.55
CA ALA A 20 0.24 -9.22 -14.87
C ALA A 20 1.03 -8.50 -15.98
N LEU A 21 1.16 -7.18 -15.92
CA LEU A 21 1.93 -6.39 -16.89
C LEU A 21 3.44 -6.67 -16.81
N ALA A 22 3.98 -6.87 -15.61
CA ALA A 22 5.41 -7.06 -15.38
C ALA A 22 5.90 -8.49 -15.64
N ALA A 23 5.06 -9.51 -15.39
CA ALA A 23 5.42 -10.91 -15.41
C ALA A 23 4.60 -11.75 -16.40
N GLY A 24 3.53 -11.20 -17.02
CA GLY A 24 2.68 -11.94 -17.93
C GLY A 24 2.14 -13.24 -17.31
N PRO A 25 2.23 -14.39 -18.01
CA PRO A 25 1.80 -15.69 -17.48
C PRO A 25 2.52 -16.12 -16.19
N LEU A 26 3.71 -15.55 -15.91
CA LEU A 26 4.49 -15.82 -14.70
C LEU A 26 3.97 -15.07 -13.47
N SER A 27 3.02 -14.16 -13.62
CA SER A 27 2.50 -13.29 -12.56
C SER A 27 2.11 -14.03 -11.27
N PRO A 28 1.40 -15.18 -11.29
CA PRO A 28 1.08 -15.92 -10.06
C PRO A 28 2.33 -16.40 -9.31
N ILE A 29 3.34 -16.88 -10.03
CA ILE A 29 4.61 -17.35 -9.42
C ILE A 29 5.39 -16.16 -8.83
N ALA A 30 5.47 -15.06 -9.57
CA ALA A 30 6.11 -13.83 -9.09
C ALA A 30 5.41 -13.28 -7.84
N THR A 31 4.08 -13.36 -7.79
CA THR A 31 3.29 -12.98 -6.60
C THR A 31 3.53 -13.93 -5.42
N ILE A 32 3.69 -15.23 -5.65
CA ILE A 32 4.08 -16.17 -4.58
C ILE A 32 5.46 -15.81 -4.01
N VAL A 33 6.43 -15.47 -4.86
CA VAL A 33 7.76 -15.00 -4.42
C VAL A 33 7.61 -13.74 -3.57
N LEU A 34 6.81 -12.76 -4.02
CA LEU A 34 6.50 -11.55 -3.25
C LEU A 34 5.92 -11.89 -1.88
N VAL A 35 4.95 -12.79 -1.80
CA VAL A 35 4.30 -13.21 -0.55
C VAL A 35 5.29 -13.91 0.38
N ILE A 36 6.15 -14.77 -0.13
CA ILE A 36 7.21 -15.42 0.68
C ILE A 36 8.13 -14.36 1.29
N VAL A 37 8.61 -13.41 0.48
CA VAL A 37 9.47 -12.31 0.96
C VAL A 37 8.72 -11.43 1.97
N THR A 38 7.44 -11.18 1.75
CA THR A 38 6.58 -10.42 2.67
C THR A 38 6.46 -11.12 4.03
N LEU A 39 6.08 -12.39 4.05
CA LEU A 39 5.77 -13.11 5.29
C LEU A 39 7.04 -13.58 6.02
N ALA A 40 8.07 -14.02 5.30
CA ALA A 40 9.30 -14.52 5.88
C ALA A 40 10.39 -13.46 6.08
N GLY A 41 10.36 -12.37 5.29
CA GLY A 41 11.34 -11.29 5.34
C GLY A 41 10.79 -10.03 6.01
N ALA A 42 9.87 -9.33 5.34
CA ALA A 42 9.38 -8.02 5.78
C ALA A 42 8.63 -8.09 7.12
N LEU A 43 7.67 -9.00 7.27
CA LEU A 43 6.84 -9.09 8.47
C LEU A 43 7.65 -9.29 9.77
N PRO A 44 8.62 -10.23 9.87
CA PRO A 44 9.45 -10.36 11.07
C PRO A 44 10.25 -9.11 11.38
N VAL A 45 10.82 -8.46 10.35
CA VAL A 45 11.59 -7.21 10.50
C VAL A 45 10.70 -6.10 11.07
N TYR A 46 9.53 -5.84 10.47
CA TYR A 46 8.62 -4.79 10.93
C TYR A 46 7.98 -5.08 12.29
N ARG A 47 7.80 -6.35 12.65
CA ARG A 47 7.43 -6.73 14.03
C ARG A 47 8.53 -6.37 15.03
N ARG A 48 9.79 -6.47 14.64
CA ARG A 48 10.93 -6.05 15.46
C ARG A 48 11.02 -4.52 15.54
N VAL A 49 10.83 -3.83 14.41
CA VAL A 49 10.76 -2.35 14.37
C VAL A 49 9.66 -1.84 15.31
N ALA A 50 8.49 -2.46 15.34
CA ALA A 50 7.40 -2.08 16.24
C ALA A 50 7.78 -2.23 17.73
N GLU A 51 8.66 -3.18 18.08
CA GLU A 51 9.18 -3.33 19.44
C GLU A 51 10.18 -2.25 19.82
N GLU A 52 11.09 -1.94 18.89
CA GLU A 52 12.22 -1.03 19.14
C GLU A 52 11.85 0.45 18.95
N SER A 53 10.77 0.74 18.20
CA SER A 53 10.34 2.10 17.84
C SER A 53 8.86 2.37 18.15
N PRO A 54 8.42 2.26 19.44
CA PRO A 54 7.00 2.37 19.80
C PRO A 54 6.43 3.80 19.65
N ARG A 55 7.28 4.79 19.42
CA ARG A 55 6.89 6.21 19.22
C ARG A 55 6.60 6.57 17.76
N GLY A 56 6.58 5.60 16.84
CA GLY A 56 6.31 5.83 15.42
C GLY A 56 7.48 6.50 14.68
N GLU A 57 8.70 6.30 15.15
CA GLU A 57 9.91 6.80 14.49
C GLU A 57 10.35 5.88 13.32
N GLY A 58 9.64 4.79 13.10
CA GLY A 58 9.85 3.83 12.01
C GLY A 58 11.14 3.03 12.11
N SER A 59 11.54 2.42 11.00
CA SER A 59 12.75 1.63 10.85
C SER A 59 14.04 2.46 11.07
N ILE A 60 13.97 3.76 10.77
CA ILE A 60 15.10 4.69 10.84
C ILE A 60 15.65 4.83 12.26
N SER A 61 14.79 4.91 13.28
CA SER A 61 15.23 5.07 14.66
C SER A 61 15.98 3.84 15.19
N MET A 62 15.60 2.66 14.72
CA MET A 62 16.30 1.43 15.07
C MET A 62 17.73 1.44 14.51
N LEU A 63 17.90 1.89 13.27
CA LEU A 63 19.22 1.99 12.63
C LEU A 63 20.07 3.11 13.25
N GLU A 64 19.49 4.25 13.62
CA GLU A 64 20.20 5.34 14.30
C GLU A 64 20.86 4.86 15.62
N ARG A 65 20.22 3.93 16.34
CA ARG A 65 20.77 3.34 17.57
C ARG A 65 21.85 2.30 17.34
N LEU A 66 21.83 1.60 16.20
CA LEU A 66 22.76 0.51 15.88
C LEU A 66 24.03 1.00 15.21
N LEU A 67 24.01 2.19 14.58
CA LEU A 67 25.13 2.71 13.81
C LEU A 67 26.00 3.65 14.63
N SER A 68 27.32 3.62 14.40
CA SER A 68 28.24 4.58 14.96
C SER A 68 27.97 6.00 14.43
N PHE A 69 28.40 7.05 15.16
CA PHE A 69 28.09 8.45 14.88
C PHE A 69 28.26 8.87 13.41
N TRP A 70 29.40 8.50 12.75
CA TRP A 70 29.65 8.85 11.37
C TRP A 70 28.83 8.05 10.37
N GLN A 71 28.67 6.76 10.63
CA GLN A 71 27.80 5.88 9.82
C GLN A 71 26.34 6.33 9.92
N GLY A 72 25.86 6.65 11.13
CA GLY A 72 24.53 7.19 11.34
C GLY A 72 24.27 8.49 10.57
N LYS A 73 25.26 9.42 10.54
CA LYS A 73 25.13 10.67 9.77
C LYS A 73 24.99 10.50 8.26
N LEU A 74 25.54 9.44 7.69
CA LEU A 74 25.42 9.16 6.26
C LEU A 74 24.20 8.31 5.95
N PHE A 75 23.99 7.22 6.69
CA PHE A 75 22.95 6.24 6.38
C PHE A 75 21.54 6.76 6.75
N VAL A 76 21.37 7.45 7.88
CA VAL A 76 20.03 7.89 8.30
C VAL A 76 19.41 8.90 7.30
N PRO A 77 20.10 9.97 6.84
CA PRO A 77 19.56 10.85 5.80
C PRO A 77 19.30 10.14 4.47
N THR A 78 20.14 9.17 4.10
CA THR A 78 19.92 8.37 2.88
C THR A 78 18.64 7.54 3.01
N LEU A 79 18.46 6.82 4.12
CA LEU A 79 17.24 6.04 4.37
C LEU A 79 15.99 6.93 4.50
N LEU A 80 16.14 8.11 5.10
CA LEU A 80 15.09 9.11 5.16
C LEU A 80 14.67 9.56 3.76
N GLY A 81 15.63 9.73 2.84
CA GLY A 81 15.37 10.02 1.43
C GLY A 81 14.59 8.89 0.75
N PHE A 82 14.98 7.64 0.97
CA PHE A 82 14.24 6.48 0.44
C PHE A 82 12.82 6.40 1.01
N ALA A 83 12.65 6.56 2.32
CA ALA A 83 11.32 6.56 2.95
C ALA A 83 10.44 7.70 2.41
N ALA A 84 11.00 8.91 2.25
CA ALA A 84 10.29 10.03 1.65
C ALA A 84 9.83 9.72 0.22
N THR A 85 10.72 9.12 -0.57
CA THR A 85 10.41 8.73 -1.96
C THR A 85 9.33 7.67 -2.00
N ASP A 86 9.37 6.68 -1.11
CA ASP A 86 8.33 5.64 -1.01
C ASP A 86 6.95 6.25 -0.70
N PHE A 87 6.86 7.14 0.28
CA PHE A 87 5.60 7.85 0.58
C PHE A 87 5.12 8.70 -0.61
N LEU A 88 6.02 9.40 -1.30
CA LEU A 88 5.65 10.21 -2.47
C LEU A 88 5.16 9.33 -3.62
N ILE A 89 5.81 8.18 -3.87
CA ILE A 89 5.34 7.21 -4.86
C ILE A 89 3.95 6.69 -4.49
N THR A 90 3.74 6.32 -3.23
CA THR A 90 2.44 5.84 -2.76
C THR A 90 1.34 6.88 -2.96
N ILE A 91 1.59 8.16 -2.62
CA ILE A 91 0.62 9.24 -2.82
C ILE A 91 0.30 9.42 -4.32
N THR A 92 1.33 9.50 -5.16
CA THR A 92 1.16 9.77 -6.60
C THR A 92 0.56 8.59 -7.34
N LEU A 93 0.99 7.36 -7.03
CA LEU A 93 0.45 6.14 -7.62
C LEU A 93 -1.01 5.95 -7.23
N SER A 94 -1.35 6.08 -5.95
CA SER A 94 -2.75 5.96 -5.49
C SER A 94 -3.67 6.98 -6.17
N ALA A 95 -3.21 8.22 -6.36
CA ALA A 95 -3.98 9.24 -7.08
C ALA A 95 -4.10 8.94 -8.58
N ALA A 96 -3.03 8.42 -9.20
CA ALA A 96 -3.04 8.03 -10.61
C ALA A 96 -3.98 6.86 -10.87
N ASP A 97 -3.93 5.81 -10.03
CA ASP A 97 -4.82 4.66 -10.14
C ASP A 97 -6.29 5.06 -9.86
N ALA A 98 -6.54 5.89 -8.85
CA ALA A 98 -7.87 6.45 -8.61
C ALA A 98 -8.41 7.22 -9.83
N SER A 99 -7.55 8.00 -10.51
CA SER A 99 -7.92 8.71 -11.74
C SER A 99 -8.22 7.76 -12.90
N THR A 100 -7.50 6.63 -13.00
CA THR A 100 -7.76 5.60 -14.00
C THR A 100 -9.15 4.99 -13.82
N HIS A 101 -9.53 4.64 -12.58
CA HIS A 101 -10.87 4.16 -12.27
C HIS A 101 -11.98 5.17 -12.63
N LEU A 102 -11.72 6.49 -12.46
CA LEU A 102 -12.67 7.54 -12.87
C LEU A 102 -12.79 7.65 -14.38
N VAL A 103 -11.66 7.69 -15.10
CA VAL A 103 -11.63 7.91 -16.55
C VAL A 103 -12.18 6.72 -17.33
N GLU A 104 -11.87 5.52 -16.88
CA GLU A 104 -12.27 4.26 -17.53
C GLU A 104 -13.65 3.75 -17.08
N ASN A 105 -14.34 4.45 -16.17
CA ASN A 105 -15.70 4.08 -15.77
C ASN A 105 -16.67 4.34 -16.93
N PRO A 106 -17.51 3.37 -17.34
CA PRO A 106 -18.40 3.50 -18.50
C PRO A 106 -19.33 4.70 -18.47
N HIS A 107 -19.70 5.18 -17.28
CA HIS A 107 -20.59 6.34 -17.13
C HIS A 107 -19.86 7.68 -17.25
N LEU A 108 -18.54 7.72 -17.08
CA LEU A 108 -17.73 8.95 -17.04
C LEU A 108 -16.75 9.06 -18.20
N THR A 109 -16.44 7.96 -18.87
CA THR A 109 -15.44 7.88 -19.96
C THR A 109 -15.71 8.92 -21.05
N SER A 110 -16.97 9.14 -21.45
CA SER A 110 -17.32 10.12 -22.50
C SER A 110 -16.91 11.55 -22.16
N THR A 111 -16.82 11.91 -20.88
CA THR A 111 -16.53 13.26 -20.42
C THR A 111 -15.08 13.42 -19.94
N LEU A 112 -14.49 12.37 -19.38
CA LEU A 112 -13.20 12.45 -18.70
C LEU A 112 -12.04 11.86 -19.51
N HIS A 113 -12.32 11.18 -20.62
CA HIS A 113 -11.28 10.59 -21.47
C HIS A 113 -10.25 11.64 -21.92
N GLY A 114 -8.95 11.33 -21.77
CA GLY A 114 -7.85 12.24 -22.08
C GLY A 114 -7.46 13.23 -20.98
N HIS A 115 -8.21 13.30 -19.86
CA HIS A 115 -7.94 14.23 -18.75
C HIS A 115 -7.31 13.54 -17.52
N GLN A 116 -6.80 12.31 -17.64
CA GLN A 116 -6.26 11.52 -16.53
C GLN A 116 -5.21 12.29 -15.71
N MET A 117 -4.26 12.96 -16.36
CA MET A 117 -3.21 13.73 -15.68
C MET A 117 -3.78 14.90 -14.87
N LEU A 118 -4.76 15.61 -15.41
CA LEU A 118 -5.42 16.71 -14.72
C LEU A 118 -6.16 16.20 -13.47
N ILE A 119 -6.89 15.09 -13.61
CA ILE A 119 -7.65 14.47 -12.52
C ILE A 119 -6.68 14.01 -11.43
N THR A 120 -5.57 13.36 -11.78
CA THR A 120 -4.53 12.96 -10.83
C THR A 120 -3.99 14.14 -10.04
N LEU A 121 -3.66 15.26 -10.72
CA LEU A 121 -3.18 16.48 -10.06
C LEU A 121 -4.22 17.09 -9.14
N LEU A 122 -5.51 17.09 -9.56
CA LEU A 122 -6.61 17.56 -8.72
C LEU A 122 -6.79 16.70 -7.47
N LEU A 123 -6.69 15.36 -7.59
CA LEU A 123 -6.79 14.46 -6.45
C LEU A 123 -5.64 14.66 -5.45
N VAL A 124 -4.41 14.85 -5.94
CA VAL A 124 -3.25 15.17 -5.08
C VAL A 124 -3.40 16.55 -4.42
N ALA A 125 -3.85 17.57 -5.19
CA ALA A 125 -4.09 18.92 -4.65
C ALA A 125 -5.19 18.90 -3.59
N LEU A 126 -6.28 18.17 -3.82
CA LEU A 126 -7.37 18.01 -2.87
C LEU A 126 -6.88 17.32 -1.59
N LEU A 127 -6.04 16.28 -1.72
CA LEU A 127 -5.43 15.61 -0.59
C LEU A 127 -4.60 16.59 0.25
N GLY A 128 -3.74 17.36 -0.40
CA GLY A 128 -2.95 18.41 0.27
C GLY A 128 -3.82 19.44 0.98
N ALA A 129 -4.91 19.91 0.34
CA ALA A 129 -5.84 20.88 0.92
C ALA A 129 -6.55 20.32 2.17
N VAL A 130 -6.94 19.05 2.15
CA VAL A 130 -7.55 18.35 3.29
C VAL A 130 -6.59 18.29 4.47
N PHE A 131 -5.32 17.96 4.21
CA PHE A 131 -4.28 17.93 5.26
C PHE A 131 -3.99 19.32 5.85
N LEU A 132 -3.98 20.38 5.02
CA LEU A 132 -3.81 21.75 5.51
C LEU A 132 -4.94 22.19 6.44
N LYS A 133 -6.15 21.65 6.28
CA LYS A 133 -7.30 21.92 7.17
C LYS A 133 -7.30 21.07 8.46
N GLY A 134 -6.35 20.15 8.63
CA GLY A 134 -6.22 19.37 9.86
C GLY A 134 -7.26 18.26 10.04
N LEU A 135 -7.89 17.79 8.98
CA LEU A 135 -8.89 16.73 9.02
C LEU A 135 -8.22 15.36 9.31
N MET A 136 -8.06 15.04 10.58
CA MET A 136 -7.55 13.75 11.08
C MET A 136 -8.65 12.81 11.58
N GLU A 137 -9.94 13.18 11.48
CA GLU A 137 -11.04 12.47 12.17
C GLU A 137 -11.69 11.32 11.37
N ALA A 138 -11.12 10.89 10.25
CA ALA A 138 -11.77 9.92 9.36
C ALA A 138 -11.51 8.43 9.69
N ILE A 139 -11.15 8.08 10.93
CA ILE A 139 -10.80 6.69 11.31
C ILE A 139 -11.97 5.72 11.09
N GLY A 140 -13.19 6.13 11.47
CA GLY A 140 -14.39 5.29 11.28
C GLY A 140 -14.72 5.04 9.81
N VAL A 141 -14.56 6.08 8.98
CA VAL A 141 -14.76 5.99 7.52
C VAL A 141 -13.75 5.03 6.90
N ALA A 142 -12.48 5.09 7.32
CA ALA A 142 -11.44 4.21 6.83
C ALA A 142 -11.73 2.72 7.10
N VAL A 143 -12.28 2.37 8.29
CA VAL A 143 -12.70 0.98 8.60
C VAL A 143 -13.80 0.51 7.67
N ALA A 144 -14.84 1.35 7.51
CA ALA A 144 -15.97 1.02 6.66
C ALA A 144 -15.51 0.82 5.20
N LEU A 145 -14.64 1.70 4.70
CA LEU A 145 -14.08 1.58 3.35
C LEU A 145 -13.28 0.29 3.15
N VAL A 146 -12.41 -0.07 4.08
CA VAL A 146 -11.67 -1.34 4.02
C VAL A 146 -12.63 -2.52 4.03
N GLY A 147 -13.64 -2.51 4.90
CA GLY A 147 -14.65 -3.57 4.97
C GLY A 147 -15.42 -3.73 3.66
N VAL A 148 -15.89 -2.64 3.08
CA VAL A 148 -16.60 -2.63 1.79
C VAL A 148 -15.69 -3.10 0.66
N CYS A 149 -14.48 -2.55 0.58
CA CYS A 149 -13.50 -2.93 -0.46
C CYS A 149 -13.17 -4.44 -0.39
N LEU A 150 -12.89 -4.98 0.81
CA LEU A 150 -12.62 -6.41 0.97
C LEU A 150 -13.84 -7.27 0.61
N ALA A 151 -15.05 -6.86 1.01
CA ALA A 151 -16.27 -7.58 0.66
C ALA A 151 -16.49 -7.63 -0.85
N LEU A 152 -16.32 -6.51 -1.55
CA LEU A 152 -16.42 -6.44 -3.01
C LEU A 152 -15.33 -7.31 -3.69
N ASN A 153 -14.10 -7.28 -3.19
CA ASN A 153 -13.03 -8.13 -3.68
C ASN A 153 -13.34 -9.62 -3.50
N VAL A 154 -13.92 -10.02 -2.35
CA VAL A 154 -14.36 -11.41 -2.11
C VAL A 154 -15.39 -11.83 -3.17
N VAL A 155 -16.37 -10.98 -3.48
CA VAL A 155 -17.38 -11.29 -4.51
C VAL A 155 -16.72 -11.51 -5.87
N VAL A 156 -15.83 -10.60 -6.29
CA VAL A 156 -15.11 -10.73 -7.58
C VAL A 156 -14.23 -11.99 -7.58
N VAL A 157 -13.57 -12.32 -6.47
CA VAL A 157 -12.77 -13.54 -6.32
C VAL A 157 -13.65 -14.78 -6.49
N ILE A 158 -14.80 -14.86 -5.82
CA ILE A 158 -15.72 -15.99 -5.90
C ILE A 158 -16.18 -16.19 -7.36
N VAL A 159 -16.60 -15.12 -8.02
CA VAL A 159 -17.06 -15.16 -9.41
C VAL A 159 -15.92 -15.54 -10.36
N GLY A 160 -14.73 -14.97 -10.18
CA GLY A 160 -13.55 -15.29 -10.97
C GLY A 160 -13.13 -16.77 -10.84
N VAL A 161 -13.11 -17.30 -9.61
CA VAL A 161 -12.84 -18.74 -9.38
C VAL A 161 -13.92 -19.60 -10.02
N TRP A 162 -15.19 -19.21 -9.90
CA TRP A 162 -16.29 -19.92 -10.55
C TRP A 162 -16.08 -20.02 -12.07
N HIS A 163 -15.73 -18.91 -12.73
CA HIS A 163 -15.45 -18.91 -14.17
C HIS A 163 -14.25 -19.79 -14.55
N ILE A 164 -13.17 -19.78 -13.76
CA ILE A 164 -12.01 -20.64 -14.00
C ILE A 164 -12.39 -22.12 -13.90
N VAL A 165 -13.16 -22.50 -12.87
CA VAL A 165 -13.57 -23.90 -12.66
C VAL A 165 -14.53 -24.38 -13.76
N THR A 166 -15.46 -23.53 -14.19
CA THR A 166 -16.45 -23.87 -15.21
C THR A 166 -15.86 -23.91 -16.63
N ALA A 167 -14.85 -23.10 -16.91
CA ALA A 167 -14.23 -23.03 -18.25
C ALA A 167 -13.24 -24.17 -18.54
N GLY A 168 -12.83 -24.96 -17.56
CA GLY A 168 -12.08 -26.23 -17.68
C GLY A 168 -10.72 -26.20 -18.40
N HIS A 169 -10.59 -25.41 -19.47
CA HIS A 169 -9.39 -25.34 -20.32
C HIS A 169 -8.42 -24.22 -19.92
N VAL A 170 -8.88 -23.20 -19.22
CA VAL A 170 -8.10 -21.97 -18.93
C VAL A 170 -6.80 -22.25 -18.17
N VAL A 171 -6.85 -23.19 -17.22
CA VAL A 171 -5.67 -23.58 -16.43
C VAL A 171 -4.66 -24.35 -17.28
N SER A 172 -5.12 -25.22 -18.19
CA SER A 172 -4.23 -25.97 -19.09
C SER A 172 -3.56 -25.05 -20.12
N ASP A 173 -4.31 -24.08 -20.63
CA ASP A 173 -3.79 -23.09 -21.59
C ASP A 173 -2.73 -22.20 -20.93
N TRP A 174 -2.99 -21.74 -19.70
CA TRP A 174 -2.02 -20.99 -18.91
C TRP A 174 -0.75 -21.81 -18.63
N SER A 175 -0.88 -23.06 -18.19
CA SER A 175 0.27 -23.90 -17.89
C SER A 175 1.12 -24.19 -19.12
N SER A 176 0.47 -24.37 -20.29
CA SER A 176 1.13 -24.53 -21.57
C SER A 176 1.87 -23.27 -22.01
N ALA A 177 1.25 -22.10 -21.88
CA ALA A 177 1.88 -20.82 -22.18
C ALA A 177 3.08 -20.55 -21.25
N LEU A 178 2.95 -20.85 -19.97
CA LEU A 178 3.98 -20.69 -18.97
C LEU A 178 5.22 -21.55 -19.27
N THR A 179 5.01 -22.82 -19.58
CA THR A 179 6.09 -23.76 -19.91
C THR A 179 6.74 -23.45 -21.26
N ALA A 180 5.96 -23.01 -22.25
CA ALA A 180 6.48 -22.60 -23.55
C ALA A 180 7.40 -21.37 -23.47
N GLN A 181 7.08 -20.41 -22.59
CA GLN A 181 7.87 -19.19 -22.45
C GLN A 181 9.10 -19.34 -21.53
N HIS A 182 9.03 -20.16 -20.49
CA HIS A 182 10.04 -20.19 -19.42
C HIS A 182 10.69 -21.57 -19.19
N GLY A 183 10.18 -22.63 -19.81
CA GLY A 183 10.77 -23.98 -19.89
C GLY A 183 11.03 -24.70 -18.56
N ASN A 184 11.70 -24.08 -17.59
CA ASN A 184 12.15 -24.72 -16.34
C ASN A 184 11.74 -23.87 -15.11
N ILE A 185 11.37 -24.56 -14.02
CA ILE A 185 10.99 -23.92 -12.75
C ILE A 185 12.09 -23.01 -12.19
N PHE A 186 13.37 -23.34 -12.34
CA PHE A 186 14.47 -22.51 -11.90
C PHE A 186 14.56 -21.20 -12.68
N VAL A 187 14.28 -21.23 -13.99
CA VAL A 187 14.20 -20.04 -14.84
C VAL A 187 13.00 -19.19 -14.42
N MET A 188 11.85 -19.81 -14.17
CA MET A 188 10.64 -19.14 -13.69
C MET A 188 10.90 -18.37 -12.37
N VAL A 189 11.51 -19.02 -11.40
CA VAL A 189 11.88 -18.38 -10.12
C VAL A 189 12.93 -17.28 -10.33
N GLY A 190 13.92 -17.50 -11.18
CA GLY A 190 14.93 -16.50 -11.51
C GLY A 190 14.31 -15.23 -12.12
N VAL A 191 13.40 -15.39 -13.10
CA VAL A 191 12.68 -14.26 -13.70
C VAL A 191 11.77 -13.58 -12.67
N ALA A 192 11.08 -14.36 -11.82
CA ALA A 192 10.24 -13.82 -10.74
C ALA A 192 11.05 -12.95 -9.77
N LEU A 193 12.28 -13.35 -9.43
CA LEU A 193 13.18 -12.56 -8.59
C LEU A 193 13.65 -11.26 -9.30
N ILE A 194 13.87 -11.28 -10.61
CA ILE A 194 14.21 -10.09 -11.39
C ILE A 194 13.02 -9.12 -11.47
N VAL A 195 11.80 -9.63 -11.56
CA VAL A 195 10.56 -8.84 -11.60
C VAL A 195 10.17 -8.32 -10.20
N PHE A 196 10.61 -8.98 -9.13
CA PHE A 196 10.25 -8.66 -7.75
C PHE A 196 10.33 -7.16 -7.39
N PRO A 197 11.36 -6.37 -7.77
CA PRO A 197 11.41 -4.94 -7.44
C PRO A 197 10.20 -4.15 -7.95
N LYS A 198 9.63 -4.53 -9.10
CA LYS A 198 8.41 -3.89 -9.64
C LYS A 198 7.17 -4.24 -8.82
N LEU A 199 7.16 -5.42 -8.20
CA LEU A 199 6.06 -5.90 -7.36
C LEU A 199 6.18 -5.40 -5.91
N ALA A 200 7.36 -4.97 -5.49
CA ALA A 200 7.65 -4.58 -4.10
C ALA A 200 6.87 -3.32 -3.65
N LEU A 201 6.29 -2.55 -4.57
CA LEU A 201 5.38 -1.43 -4.26
C LEU A 201 4.20 -1.85 -3.35
N GLY A 202 3.75 -3.10 -3.42
CA GLY A 202 2.73 -3.64 -2.51
C GLY A 202 3.18 -3.84 -1.06
N LEU A 203 4.45 -3.56 -0.72
CA LEU A 203 5.01 -3.67 0.63
C LEU A 203 5.00 -2.35 1.42
N SER A 204 4.64 -1.22 0.81
CA SER A 204 4.72 0.13 1.41
C SER A 204 3.92 0.26 2.71
N GLY A 205 2.81 -0.44 2.85
CA GLY A 205 1.95 -0.40 4.03
C GLY A 205 2.59 -0.82 5.36
N PHE A 206 3.72 -1.52 5.35
CA PHE A 206 4.44 -1.88 6.58
C PHE A 206 5.08 -0.67 7.25
N GLU A 207 5.77 0.18 6.49
CA GLU A 207 6.42 1.38 7.02
C GLU A 207 5.37 2.37 7.55
N THR A 208 4.30 2.60 6.79
CA THR A 208 3.15 3.41 7.23
C THR A 208 2.57 2.85 8.52
N GLY A 209 2.45 1.51 8.64
CA GLY A 209 1.94 0.83 9.82
C GLY A 209 2.74 1.10 11.08
N VAL A 210 4.05 1.18 10.99
CA VAL A 210 4.92 1.50 12.11
C VAL A 210 4.98 3.00 12.34
N ALA A 211 4.97 3.83 11.30
CA ALA A 211 5.01 5.29 11.42
C ALA A 211 3.76 5.86 12.13
N VAL A 212 2.58 5.27 11.92
CA VAL A 212 1.33 5.67 12.59
C VAL A 212 1.06 4.94 13.92
N MET A 213 2.01 4.14 14.39
CA MET A 213 1.90 3.37 15.65
C MET A 213 1.49 4.21 16.88
N PRO A 214 1.89 5.48 17.06
CA PRO A 214 1.43 6.31 18.18
C PRO A 214 -0.09 6.45 18.27
N HIS A 215 -0.80 6.32 17.14
CA HIS A 215 -2.27 6.42 17.07
C HIS A 215 -2.98 5.05 17.29
N VAL A 216 -2.22 3.96 17.45
CA VAL A 216 -2.77 2.64 17.76
C VAL A 216 -3.14 2.57 19.23
N GLN A 217 -4.42 2.37 19.52
CA GLN A 217 -4.88 2.09 20.88
C GLN A 217 -4.49 0.66 21.25
N GLY A 218 -3.86 0.50 22.41
CA GLY A 218 -3.53 -0.78 23.00
C GLY A 218 -4.15 -0.87 24.40
N ASP A 219 -4.24 -2.09 24.93
CA ASP A 219 -4.62 -2.30 26.32
C ASP A 219 -3.66 -1.54 27.26
N ASP A 220 -4.17 -1.11 28.43
CA ASP A 220 -3.39 -0.42 29.47
C ASP A 220 -2.31 -1.34 30.07
N GLY A 221 -1.24 -1.56 29.35
CA GLY A 221 -0.13 -2.42 29.76
C GLY A 221 1.21 -1.82 29.40
N GLY A 222 2.07 -1.66 30.39
CA GLY A 222 3.43 -1.13 30.23
C GLY A 222 3.61 0.32 30.65
N THR A 223 4.86 0.79 30.55
CA THR A 223 5.25 2.17 30.82
C THR A 223 5.19 3.02 29.54
N GLU A 224 5.18 4.35 29.64
CA GLU A 224 5.26 5.25 28.48
C GLU A 224 6.49 4.97 27.59
N GLU A 225 7.57 4.45 28.18
CA GLU A 225 8.78 4.06 27.44
C GLU A 225 8.63 2.73 26.69
N LYS A 226 7.84 1.77 27.25
CA LYS A 226 7.52 0.49 26.62
C LYS A 226 6.02 0.19 26.72
N PRO A 227 5.20 0.75 25.83
CA PRO A 227 3.76 0.50 25.80
C PRO A 227 3.46 -0.89 25.23
N THR A 228 3.56 -1.91 26.06
CA THR A 228 3.46 -3.32 25.65
C THR A 228 2.13 -3.66 25.00
N GLY A 229 1.04 -3.06 25.45
CA GLY A 229 -0.29 -3.21 24.84
C GLY A 229 -0.32 -2.70 23.39
N ARG A 230 0.21 -1.48 23.14
CA ARG A 230 0.31 -0.90 21.81
C ARG A 230 1.20 -1.73 20.87
N ILE A 231 2.37 -2.18 21.37
CA ILE A 231 3.29 -3.03 20.61
C ILE A 231 2.59 -4.33 20.19
N ARG A 232 1.89 -4.99 21.12
CA ARG A 232 1.15 -6.23 20.84
C ARG A 232 0.04 -6.00 19.81
N ALA A 233 -0.73 -4.92 19.97
CA ALA A 233 -1.80 -4.57 19.04
C ALA A 233 -1.25 -4.30 17.62
N THR A 234 -0.15 -3.55 17.51
CA THR A 234 0.50 -3.27 16.22
C THR A 234 1.04 -4.54 15.56
N LYS A 235 1.71 -5.42 16.31
CA LYS A 235 2.19 -6.70 15.77
C LYS A 235 1.05 -7.58 15.28
N LYS A 236 -0.05 -7.65 16.02
CA LYS A 236 -1.24 -8.40 15.62
C LYS A 236 -1.86 -7.81 14.35
N LEU A 237 -1.93 -6.48 14.26
CA LEU A 237 -2.40 -5.77 13.08
C LEU A 237 -1.53 -6.09 11.85
N LEU A 238 -0.21 -5.91 11.94
CA LEU A 238 0.71 -6.17 10.84
C LEU A 238 0.62 -7.64 10.37
N THR A 239 0.55 -8.58 11.32
CA THR A 239 0.44 -10.01 10.98
C THR A 239 -0.89 -10.34 10.30
N SER A 240 -2.02 -9.89 10.85
CA SER A 240 -3.33 -10.17 10.26
C SER A 240 -3.49 -9.52 8.89
N ALA A 241 -3.05 -8.26 8.74
CA ALA A 241 -3.08 -7.57 7.45
C ALA A 241 -2.21 -8.29 6.41
N ALA A 242 -0.97 -8.68 6.78
CA ALA A 242 -0.07 -9.39 5.89
C ALA A 242 -0.62 -10.74 5.42
N VAL A 243 -1.21 -11.53 6.33
CA VAL A 243 -1.78 -12.84 5.99
C VAL A 243 -3.00 -12.70 5.07
N ILE A 244 -3.94 -11.81 5.42
CA ILE A 244 -5.13 -11.57 4.60
C ILE A 244 -4.73 -11.07 3.22
N MET A 245 -3.83 -10.07 3.16
CA MET A 245 -3.35 -9.52 1.90
C MET A 245 -2.63 -10.55 1.03
N SER A 246 -1.80 -11.40 1.64
CA SER A 246 -1.11 -12.49 0.94
C SER A 246 -2.07 -13.45 0.27
N GLY A 247 -3.15 -13.83 0.96
CA GLY A 247 -4.20 -14.67 0.41
C GLY A 247 -4.89 -14.01 -0.78
N PHE A 248 -5.27 -12.74 -0.65
CA PHE A 248 -5.87 -11.99 -1.76
C PHE A 248 -4.90 -11.83 -2.93
N LEU A 249 -3.64 -11.44 -2.70
CA LEU A 249 -2.68 -11.22 -3.77
C LEU A 249 -2.44 -12.47 -4.62
N ILE A 250 -2.26 -13.64 -3.99
CA ILE A 250 -2.10 -14.90 -4.72
C ILE A 250 -3.34 -15.19 -5.56
N THR A 251 -4.52 -15.12 -4.92
CA THR A 251 -5.79 -15.45 -5.59
C THR A 251 -6.10 -14.48 -6.71
N THR A 252 -5.95 -13.18 -6.47
CA THR A 252 -6.24 -12.14 -7.47
C THR A 252 -5.26 -12.17 -8.63
N SER A 253 -3.97 -12.38 -8.37
CA SER A 253 -2.96 -12.55 -9.42
C SER A 253 -3.27 -13.76 -10.31
N PHE A 254 -3.69 -14.87 -9.71
CA PHE A 254 -4.08 -16.06 -10.44
C PHE A 254 -5.31 -15.78 -11.33
N ILE A 255 -6.36 -15.20 -10.77
CA ILE A 255 -7.61 -14.89 -11.49
C ILE A 255 -7.35 -13.91 -12.64
N THR A 256 -6.63 -12.82 -12.40
CA THR A 256 -6.36 -11.81 -13.42
C THR A 256 -5.51 -12.35 -14.57
N THR A 257 -4.51 -13.18 -14.26
CA THR A 257 -3.64 -13.78 -15.27
C THR A 257 -4.39 -14.79 -16.15
N LEU A 258 -5.35 -15.50 -15.60
CA LEU A 258 -6.10 -16.53 -16.34
C LEU A 258 -7.28 -15.95 -17.13
N LEU A 259 -7.96 -14.94 -16.60
CA LEU A 259 -9.22 -14.46 -17.20
C LEU A 259 -9.07 -13.19 -18.05
N ILE A 260 -7.98 -12.43 -17.88
CA ILE A 260 -7.80 -11.18 -18.64
C ILE A 260 -6.81 -11.41 -19.78
N PRO A 261 -7.17 -11.12 -21.02
CA PRO A 261 -6.25 -11.18 -22.16
C PRO A 261 -5.09 -10.20 -22.00
N GLU A 262 -3.87 -10.61 -22.37
CA GLU A 262 -2.65 -9.78 -22.22
C GLU A 262 -2.78 -8.39 -22.85
N LYS A 263 -3.51 -8.28 -23.98
CA LYS A 263 -3.73 -7.00 -24.66
C LYS A 263 -4.43 -5.95 -23.79
N GLU A 264 -5.31 -6.38 -22.87
CA GLU A 264 -6.10 -5.49 -22.01
C GLU A 264 -5.27 -4.87 -20.89
N PHE A 265 -4.12 -5.44 -20.54
CA PHE A 265 -3.18 -4.84 -19.58
C PHE A 265 -2.31 -3.73 -20.19
N LYS A 266 -2.13 -3.72 -21.52
CA LYS A 266 -1.28 -2.74 -22.21
C LYS A 266 -1.94 -1.36 -22.26
N THR A 267 -1.15 -0.35 -22.52
CA THR A 267 -1.64 1.03 -22.66
C THR A 267 -2.77 1.11 -23.68
N GLY A 268 -3.93 1.63 -23.27
CA GLY A 268 -5.16 1.69 -24.08
C GLY A 268 -6.08 0.48 -23.91
N GLY A 269 -5.67 -0.56 -23.16
CA GLY A 269 -6.55 -1.66 -22.79
C GLY A 269 -7.38 -1.34 -21.55
N GLN A 270 -8.56 -1.92 -21.43
CA GLN A 270 -9.53 -1.60 -20.36
C GLN A 270 -9.14 -2.12 -18.97
N ALA A 271 -8.20 -3.08 -18.87
CA ALA A 271 -7.70 -3.62 -17.62
C ALA A 271 -6.41 -2.91 -17.15
N ASN A 272 -5.89 -1.93 -17.93
CA ASN A 272 -4.68 -1.20 -17.57
C ASN A 272 -4.91 -0.40 -16.28
N GLY A 273 -4.13 -0.67 -15.22
CA GLY A 273 -4.24 -0.02 -13.91
C GLY A 273 -5.50 -0.37 -13.10
N ARG A 274 -6.44 -1.19 -13.64
CA ARG A 274 -7.72 -1.54 -12.98
C ARG A 274 -8.17 -2.98 -13.23
N ALA A 275 -7.24 -3.92 -13.23
CA ALA A 275 -7.48 -5.32 -13.61
C ALA A 275 -8.69 -5.97 -12.92
N PHE A 276 -8.85 -5.75 -11.62
CA PHE A 276 -9.95 -6.34 -10.85
C PHE A 276 -11.29 -5.62 -11.10
N ALA A 277 -11.27 -4.32 -11.32
CA ALA A 277 -12.46 -3.56 -11.73
C ALA A 277 -12.93 -4.00 -13.14
N TYR A 278 -12.00 -4.27 -14.05
CA TYR A 278 -12.34 -4.84 -15.37
C TYR A 278 -13.14 -6.14 -15.22
N LEU A 279 -12.67 -7.08 -14.38
CA LEU A 279 -13.41 -8.32 -14.12
C LEU A 279 -14.76 -8.08 -13.45
N ALA A 280 -14.85 -7.08 -12.56
CA ALA A 280 -16.11 -6.70 -11.94
C ALA A 280 -17.14 -6.18 -12.95
N HIS A 281 -16.71 -5.36 -13.91
CA HIS A 281 -17.58 -4.88 -15.00
C HIS A 281 -17.98 -6.01 -15.95
N GLU A 282 -17.03 -6.87 -16.34
CA GLU A 282 -17.23 -7.93 -17.32
C GLU A 282 -18.17 -9.03 -16.79
N TYR A 283 -17.96 -9.49 -15.56
CA TYR A 283 -18.68 -10.65 -15.03
C TYR A 283 -19.88 -10.33 -14.13
N LEU A 284 -19.89 -9.13 -13.51
CA LEU A 284 -20.94 -8.72 -12.56
C LEU A 284 -21.79 -7.55 -13.07
N GLY A 285 -21.41 -7.03 -14.26
CA GLY A 285 -22.16 -5.94 -14.93
C GLY A 285 -21.80 -4.54 -14.47
N GLY A 286 -22.27 -3.54 -15.25
CA GLY A 286 -21.88 -2.14 -15.10
C GLY A 286 -22.23 -1.51 -13.74
N ALA A 287 -23.38 -1.88 -13.15
CA ALA A 287 -23.77 -1.34 -11.85
C ALA A 287 -22.83 -1.79 -10.72
N PHE A 288 -22.52 -3.08 -10.64
CA PHE A 288 -21.57 -3.60 -9.66
C PHE A 288 -20.16 -3.07 -9.91
N GLY A 289 -19.71 -3.06 -11.16
CA GLY A 289 -18.41 -2.52 -11.54
C GLY A 289 -18.25 -1.05 -11.14
N THR A 290 -19.30 -0.24 -11.28
CA THR A 290 -19.27 1.18 -10.85
C THR A 290 -19.17 1.31 -9.31
N VAL A 291 -19.89 0.49 -8.55
CA VAL A 291 -19.76 0.45 -7.09
C VAL A 291 -18.34 0.02 -6.68
N TYR A 292 -17.77 -0.95 -7.40
CA TYR A 292 -16.40 -1.39 -7.21
C TYR A 292 -15.40 -0.25 -7.48
N ASP A 293 -15.54 0.47 -8.61
CA ASP A 293 -14.71 1.63 -8.95
C ASP A 293 -14.78 2.71 -7.85
N ILE A 294 -15.98 3.09 -7.41
CA ILE A 294 -16.14 4.09 -6.34
C ILE A 294 -15.45 3.66 -5.05
N SER A 295 -15.60 2.39 -4.65
CA SER A 295 -14.94 1.85 -3.48
C SER A 295 -13.42 1.87 -3.61
N THR A 296 -12.91 1.51 -4.80
CA THR A 296 -11.46 1.49 -5.09
C THR A 296 -10.89 2.91 -5.13
N ILE A 297 -11.57 3.86 -5.76
CA ILE A 297 -11.17 5.29 -5.75
C ILE A 297 -11.07 5.79 -4.31
N ALA A 298 -12.09 5.51 -3.49
CA ALA A 298 -12.11 5.95 -2.11
C ALA A 298 -10.95 5.35 -1.30
N ILE A 299 -10.71 4.03 -1.37
CA ILE A 299 -9.62 3.39 -0.61
C ILE A 299 -8.24 3.86 -1.10
N LEU A 300 -8.03 4.06 -2.40
CA LEU A 300 -6.79 4.59 -2.96
C LEU A 300 -6.54 6.03 -2.49
N TRP A 301 -7.56 6.88 -2.48
CA TRP A 301 -7.42 8.25 -2.01
C TRP A 301 -7.08 8.31 -0.51
N PHE A 302 -7.71 7.45 0.30
CA PHE A 302 -7.38 7.32 1.73
C PHE A 302 -5.98 6.73 1.95
N ALA A 303 -5.50 5.85 1.07
CA ALA A 303 -4.12 5.35 1.12
C ALA A 303 -3.11 6.48 0.87
N GLY A 304 -3.37 7.34 -0.12
CA GLY A 304 -2.60 8.57 -0.32
C GLY A 304 -2.61 9.47 0.91
N ALA A 305 -3.76 9.59 1.61
CA ALA A 305 -3.87 10.31 2.87
C ALA A 305 -3.01 9.70 3.98
N SER A 306 -3.01 8.39 4.11
CA SER A 306 -2.20 7.63 5.07
C SER A 306 -0.70 7.83 4.82
N ALA A 307 -0.26 7.74 3.57
CA ALA A 307 1.12 7.99 3.17
C ALA A 307 1.54 9.45 3.43
N MET A 308 0.66 10.43 3.15
CA MET A 308 0.90 11.85 3.47
C MET A 308 1.07 12.06 4.98
N ALA A 309 0.23 11.41 5.80
CA ALA A 309 0.36 11.46 7.26
C ALA A 309 1.69 10.88 7.73
N GLY A 310 2.12 9.74 7.16
CA GLY A 310 3.42 9.13 7.42
C GLY A 310 4.58 10.06 7.09
N LEU A 311 4.57 10.66 5.91
CA LEU A 311 5.58 11.62 5.45
C LEU A 311 5.67 12.85 6.37
N LEU A 312 4.52 13.45 6.70
CA LEU A 312 4.45 14.63 7.56
C LEU A 312 4.82 14.33 9.03
N ASN A 313 4.68 13.09 9.47
CA ASN A 313 5.12 12.67 10.80
C ASN A 313 6.62 12.39 10.84
N LEU A 314 7.17 11.73 9.82
CA LEU A 314 8.55 11.28 9.78
C LEU A 314 9.53 12.44 9.48
N MET A 315 9.29 13.20 8.41
CA MET A 315 10.22 14.21 7.93
C MET A 315 10.55 15.31 8.97
N PRO A 316 9.57 15.97 9.63
CA PRO A 316 9.86 17.03 10.59
C PRO A 316 10.60 16.58 11.84
N ARG A 317 10.60 15.28 12.14
CA ARG A 317 11.31 14.73 13.31
C ARG A 317 12.80 14.54 13.06
N TYR A 318 13.18 14.15 11.84
CA TYR A 318 14.57 13.80 11.52
C TYR A 318 15.34 14.93 10.85
N LEU A 319 14.75 15.70 9.94
CA LEU A 319 15.45 16.77 9.21
C LEU A 319 16.15 17.79 10.13
N PRO A 320 15.54 18.27 11.25
CA PRO A 320 16.21 19.20 12.15
C PRO A 320 17.44 18.60 12.86
N ARG A 321 17.42 17.30 13.19
CA ARG A 321 18.53 16.61 13.87
C ARG A 321 19.80 16.57 13.02
N TYR A 322 19.65 16.61 11.69
CA TYR A 322 20.74 16.56 10.73
C TYR A 322 21.05 17.92 10.08
N GLY A 323 20.49 19.02 10.60
CA GLY A 323 20.74 20.37 10.09
C GLY A 323 20.11 20.66 8.72
N MET A 324 19.16 19.82 8.27
CA MET A 324 18.49 19.96 6.98
C MET A 324 17.13 20.66 7.07
N ALA A 325 16.76 21.20 8.24
CA ALA A 325 15.51 21.94 8.40
C ALA A 325 15.65 23.36 7.85
N PRO A 326 14.69 23.85 7.04
CA PRO A 326 14.66 25.24 6.63
C PRO A 326 14.53 26.18 7.83
N HIS A 327 15.24 27.30 7.82
CA HIS A 327 15.27 28.27 8.93
C HIS A 327 13.89 28.86 9.31
N TRP A 328 12.95 28.91 8.35
CA TRP A 328 11.57 29.38 8.60
C TRP A 328 10.71 28.36 9.38
N ARG A 329 11.19 27.14 9.62
CA ARG A 329 10.58 26.11 10.46
C ARG A 329 11.18 26.03 11.87
N ALA A 330 11.86 27.08 12.34
CA ALA A 330 12.17 27.17 13.76
C ALA A 330 10.84 26.99 14.54
N PRO A 331 10.74 26.07 15.51
CA PRO A 331 9.52 25.89 16.28
C PRO A 331 9.16 27.25 16.86
N SER A 332 8.00 27.79 16.48
CA SER A 332 7.47 28.94 17.14
C SER A 332 7.40 28.57 18.61
N ALA A 333 8.00 29.40 19.50
CA ALA A 333 8.15 29.17 20.94
C ALA A 333 6.82 28.89 21.67
N ARG A 334 5.73 28.79 20.98
CA ARG A 334 4.36 28.51 21.46
C ARG A 334 4.07 27.03 21.75
N TRP A 335 4.89 26.07 21.26
CA TRP A 335 4.69 24.64 21.57
C TRP A 335 5.52 24.14 22.75
N SER A 336 6.41 24.95 23.32
CA SER A 336 7.24 24.59 24.49
C SER A 336 6.60 24.94 25.85
N SER A 337 5.40 25.55 25.86
CA SER A 337 4.79 26.03 27.12
C SER A 337 3.90 24.98 27.82
N SER A 338 3.71 23.78 27.29
CA SER A 338 2.91 22.73 27.94
C SER A 338 3.72 21.64 28.63
N SER A 339 5.05 21.68 28.61
CA SER A 339 5.90 20.74 29.34
C SER A 339 6.82 21.36 30.36
N ARG A 340 6.36 22.44 31.00
CA ARG A 340 6.99 22.91 32.25
C ARG A 340 6.40 22.11 33.40
N TRP A 341 6.82 20.88 33.57
CA TRP A 341 6.70 20.18 34.83
C TRP A 341 7.76 20.77 35.77
N SER A 342 7.31 21.57 36.70
CA SER A 342 8.00 21.90 37.93
C SER A 342 8.20 20.61 38.74
N GLY A 343 9.37 20.01 38.63
CA GLY A 343 9.86 18.97 39.53
C GLY A 343 10.83 19.57 40.49
N SER A 344 10.33 20.10 41.60
CA SER A 344 11.10 20.24 42.81
C SER A 344 11.06 18.94 43.59
N TRP A 345 12.23 18.52 44.06
CA TRP A 345 12.70 17.44 44.96
C TRP A 345 13.13 16.15 44.27
#